data_4cbf96f1b59241f8dfaafbcd424355d0
#
_entry.id   4cbf96f1b59241f8dfaafbcd424355d0
#
_cell.length_a   1.000
_cell.length_b   1.000
_cell.length_c   1.000
_cell.angle_alpha   90.00
_cell.angle_beta   90.00
_cell.angle_gamma   90.00
#
_symmetry.space_group_name_H-M   'P 1'
#
loop_
_entity.id
_entity.type
_entity.pdbx_description
1 polymer ?
#
loop_
_entity_poly.entity_id
_entity_poly.type
_entity_poly.pdbx_seq_one_letter_code
_entity_poly.pdbx_strand_id
1 'polypeptide(L)'
;MISKLLLGTTALTLAASLLMHPAHAAPVYVALGDSITFGETDLNYVQSSGDRGYVGLFANTLASRNGGIRPTVVNLAIDGETASSFMTNAGRTPPVMGRGDAPLQLENLNYGNSTAISQGTLLANTVAAQRGQGNTISTVTVTLGFNELAALAPMQNTPAAEAAAIAQIPGTLAAYRANYAAVLNEIRSLAPNANLYLLGYFNPFPADPNSPAAPVFKAEGTALNGVIQDLAAQFGAAYVNNAVPFVGHEAQYTYQAVQPAGSSVSGAFGGVLPIGDVHPNALGYSVIAADVAAATVPASVPEPGSWPLLLVGMAAVGITARSRRTAASASA
;
A
#
# COMPACT_ATOMS: atom_id res chain seq x y z
N MET A 1 -37.47 -0.50 -81.12
CA MET A 1 -36.08 -0.34 -80.59
C MET A 1 -36.20 0.30 -79.26
N ILE A 2 -36.11 -0.48 -78.18
CA ILE A 2 -36.22 0.02 -76.84
C ILE A 2 -34.95 -0.45 -76.12
N SER A 3 -34.04 0.48 -75.83
CA SER A 3 -32.81 0.24 -75.06
C SER A 3 -33.15 0.13 -73.62
N LYS A 4 -32.83 -0.99 -73.00
CA LYS A 4 -32.91 -1.19 -71.56
C LYS A 4 -31.67 -0.65 -70.94
N LEU A 5 -31.85 0.38 -70.14
CA LEU A 5 -30.81 0.95 -69.23
C LEU A 5 -30.75 0.10 -67.96
N LEU A 6 -29.65 -0.64 -67.75
CA LEU A 6 -29.40 -1.32 -66.49
C LEU A 6 -28.79 -0.31 -65.55
N LEU A 7 -29.54 0.06 -64.50
CA LEU A 7 -28.95 0.75 -63.29
C LEU A 7 -28.33 -0.32 -62.43
N GLY A 8 -27.00 -0.32 -62.35
CA GLY A 8 -26.25 -1.07 -61.35
C GLY A 8 -26.27 -0.34 -60.02
N THR A 9 -26.99 -0.84 -59.06
CA THR A 9 -26.92 -0.39 -57.63
C THR A 9 -25.71 -1.01 -56.98
N THR A 10 -24.62 -0.24 -56.90
CA THR A 10 -23.49 -0.56 -56.01
C THR A 10 -23.90 -0.29 -54.57
N ALA A 11 -24.21 -1.35 -53.84
CA ALA A 11 -24.39 -1.32 -52.40
C ALA A 11 -23.01 -1.07 -51.74
N LEU A 12 -22.81 0.13 -51.31
CA LEU A 12 -21.65 0.53 -50.50
C LEU A 12 -21.88 -0.02 -49.06
N THR A 13 -21.41 -1.23 -48.81
CA THR A 13 -21.33 -1.78 -47.43
C THR A 13 -20.29 -1.02 -46.68
N LEU A 14 -20.73 -0.01 -45.93
CA LEU A 14 -19.92 0.67 -44.92
C LEU A 14 -19.69 -0.32 -43.77
N ALA A 15 -18.58 -1.07 -43.80
CA ALA A 15 -18.11 -1.84 -42.68
C ALA A 15 -17.69 -0.82 -41.60
N ALA A 16 -18.59 -0.50 -40.71
CA ALA A 16 -18.27 0.17 -39.47
C ALA A 16 -17.41 -0.80 -38.64
N SER A 17 -16.10 -0.76 -38.87
CA SER A 17 -15.13 -1.33 -37.95
C SER A 17 -15.29 -0.58 -36.62
N LEU A 18 -16.13 -1.10 -35.78
CA LEU A 18 -16.08 -0.77 -34.34
C LEU A 18 -14.66 -1.10 -33.93
N LEU A 19 -13.82 -0.08 -33.89
CA LEU A 19 -12.55 -0.12 -33.17
C LEU A 19 -12.94 -0.41 -31.72
N MET A 20 -13.06 -1.70 -31.38
CA MET A 20 -13.01 -2.12 -29.99
C MET A 20 -11.63 -1.67 -29.52
N HIS A 21 -11.58 -0.49 -28.94
CA HIS A 21 -10.45 -0.13 -28.11
C HIS A 21 -10.35 -1.25 -27.09
N PRO A 22 -9.20 -1.95 -26.96
CA PRO A 22 -9.05 -2.91 -25.88
C PRO A 22 -9.42 -2.14 -24.63
N ALA A 23 -10.40 -2.63 -23.87
CA ALA A 23 -10.75 -2.05 -22.60
C ALA A 23 -9.44 -1.98 -21.83
N HIS A 24 -8.89 -0.77 -21.68
CA HIS A 24 -7.67 -0.60 -20.92
C HIS A 24 -7.94 -1.16 -19.54
N ALA A 25 -7.14 -2.16 -19.14
CA ALA A 25 -7.19 -2.71 -17.80
C ALA A 25 -7.23 -1.55 -16.80
N ALA A 26 -8.30 -1.47 -16.03
CA ALA A 26 -8.41 -0.38 -15.06
C ALA A 26 -7.32 -0.54 -13.99
N PRO A 27 -6.59 0.53 -13.66
CA PRO A 27 -5.60 0.47 -12.62
C PRO A 27 -6.27 0.26 -11.26
N VAL A 28 -5.72 -0.63 -10.46
CA VAL A 28 -6.18 -0.89 -9.09
C VAL A 28 -5.07 -0.51 -8.12
N TYR A 29 -5.42 0.24 -7.09
CA TYR A 29 -4.59 0.57 -5.95
C TYR A 29 -5.04 -0.25 -4.76
N VAL A 30 -4.17 -1.12 -4.25
CA VAL A 30 -4.40 -1.92 -3.05
C VAL A 30 -3.60 -1.32 -1.89
N ALA A 31 -4.28 -0.99 -0.81
CA ALA A 31 -3.67 -0.49 0.43
C ALA A 31 -3.73 -1.58 1.50
N LEU A 32 -2.57 -1.88 2.09
CA LEU A 32 -2.35 -2.97 3.05
C LEU A 32 -1.73 -2.41 4.34
N GLY A 33 -1.92 -3.13 5.42
CA GLY A 33 -1.24 -2.82 6.67
C GLY A 33 -2.18 -2.68 7.86
N ASP A 34 -1.82 -1.76 8.74
CA ASP A 34 -2.44 -1.54 10.03
C ASP A 34 -3.39 -0.32 10.06
N SER A 35 -3.65 0.20 11.26
CA SER A 35 -4.51 1.34 11.54
C SER A 35 -4.16 2.62 10.77
N ILE A 36 -2.88 2.84 10.45
CA ILE A 36 -2.45 4.00 9.66
C ILE A 36 -3.01 3.92 8.23
N THR A 37 -2.88 2.76 7.58
CA THR A 37 -3.46 2.53 6.25
C THR A 37 -4.97 2.37 6.32
N PHE A 38 -5.49 1.78 7.39
CA PHE A 38 -6.93 1.71 7.65
C PHE A 38 -7.56 3.12 7.72
N GLY A 39 -6.80 4.12 8.19
CA GLY A 39 -7.24 5.50 8.34
C GLY A 39 -8.16 5.67 9.54
N GLU A 40 -7.83 5.07 10.68
CA GLU A 40 -8.69 4.92 11.87
C GLU A 40 -9.33 6.23 12.33
N THR A 41 -8.61 7.32 12.24
CA THR A 41 -9.06 8.65 12.71
C THR A 41 -9.58 9.55 11.59
N ASP A 42 -9.75 9.04 10.36
CA ASP A 42 -10.33 9.84 9.27
C ASP A 42 -11.84 9.95 9.42
N LEU A 43 -12.30 11.16 9.72
CA LEU A 43 -13.72 11.49 9.88
C LEU A 43 -14.48 11.60 8.55
N ASN A 44 -13.79 11.65 7.43
CA ASN A 44 -14.37 11.80 6.10
C ASN A 44 -14.46 10.47 5.35
N TYR A 45 -14.60 9.39 6.07
CA TYR A 45 -14.62 8.05 5.51
C TYR A 45 -15.77 7.82 4.52
N VAL A 46 -15.43 7.25 3.36
CA VAL A 46 -16.38 6.76 2.36
C VAL A 46 -16.20 5.26 2.20
N GLN A 47 -17.05 4.46 2.86
CA GLN A 47 -16.94 3.02 2.94
C GLN A 47 -16.84 2.33 1.58
N SER A 48 -17.65 2.75 0.60
CA SER A 48 -17.73 2.11 -0.72
C SER A 48 -16.46 2.22 -1.56
N SER A 49 -15.57 3.14 -1.25
CA SER A 49 -14.34 3.38 -2.03
C SER A 49 -13.06 3.15 -1.24
N GLY A 50 -13.14 2.80 0.03
CA GLY A 50 -11.96 2.66 0.89
C GLY A 50 -11.19 3.98 1.09
N ASP A 51 -11.82 5.10 0.80
CA ASP A 51 -11.22 6.44 0.83
C ASP A 51 -11.07 6.92 2.27
N ARG A 52 -10.00 6.49 2.92
CA ARG A 52 -9.66 6.88 4.28
C ARG A 52 -8.22 7.34 4.38
N GLY A 53 -8.00 8.29 5.26
CA GLY A 53 -6.67 8.76 5.59
C GLY A 53 -5.85 9.14 4.36
N TYR A 54 -4.60 8.73 4.34
CA TYR A 54 -3.71 9.02 3.21
C TYR A 54 -4.09 8.26 1.93
N VAL A 55 -4.80 7.14 2.03
CA VAL A 55 -5.11 6.26 0.89
C VAL A 55 -5.96 6.98 -0.15
N GLY A 56 -7.03 7.64 0.28
CA GLY A 56 -7.88 8.42 -0.61
C GLY A 56 -7.16 9.61 -1.25
N LEU A 57 -6.33 10.30 -0.46
CA LEU A 57 -5.54 11.45 -0.93
C LEU A 57 -4.48 11.01 -1.96
N PHE A 58 -3.80 9.91 -1.72
CA PHE A 58 -2.83 9.36 -2.66
C PHE A 58 -3.49 8.85 -3.94
N ALA A 59 -4.68 8.23 -3.86
CA ALA A 59 -5.45 7.83 -5.03
C ALA A 59 -5.81 9.01 -5.93
N ASN A 60 -6.10 10.19 -5.37
CA ASN A 60 -6.32 11.42 -6.13
C ASN A 60 -5.03 11.90 -6.82
N THR A 61 -3.88 11.75 -6.15
CA THR A 61 -2.58 12.03 -6.76
C THR A 61 -2.30 11.08 -7.92
N LEU A 62 -2.58 9.79 -7.78
CA LEU A 62 -2.46 8.81 -8.87
C LEU A 62 -3.38 9.16 -10.05
N ALA A 63 -4.61 9.62 -9.79
CA ALA A 63 -5.51 10.11 -10.83
C ALA A 63 -4.90 11.27 -11.62
N SER A 64 -4.35 12.25 -10.92
CA SER A 64 -3.72 13.41 -11.56
C SER A 64 -2.52 13.02 -12.43
N ARG A 65 -1.75 12.00 -12.04
CA ARG A 65 -0.62 11.46 -12.82
C ARG A 65 -1.07 10.60 -14.01
N ASN A 66 -2.27 10.06 -13.96
CA ASN A 66 -2.83 9.17 -14.95
C ASN A 66 -3.93 9.83 -15.80
N GLY A 67 -3.72 11.09 -16.17
CA GLY A 67 -4.65 11.82 -17.05
C GLY A 67 -6.06 12.00 -16.50
N GLY A 68 -6.23 12.04 -15.19
CA GLY A 68 -7.51 12.18 -14.51
C GLY A 68 -8.20 10.84 -14.20
N ILE A 69 -7.64 9.71 -14.62
CA ILE A 69 -8.23 8.39 -14.37
C ILE A 69 -7.82 7.92 -12.97
N ARG A 70 -8.78 7.94 -12.05
CA ARG A 70 -8.58 7.47 -10.68
C ARG A 70 -8.54 5.94 -10.63
N PRO A 71 -7.56 5.32 -9.96
CA PRO A 71 -7.56 3.88 -9.77
C PRO A 71 -8.75 3.43 -8.90
N THR A 72 -9.21 2.21 -9.13
CA THR A 72 -10.08 1.55 -8.15
C THR A 72 -9.28 1.34 -6.87
N VAL A 73 -9.75 1.88 -5.75
CA VAL A 73 -9.11 1.74 -4.44
C VAL A 73 -9.67 0.52 -3.73
N VAL A 74 -8.78 -0.33 -3.22
CA VAL A 74 -9.13 -1.46 -2.37
C VAL A 74 -8.27 -1.37 -1.11
N ASN A 75 -8.85 -0.85 -0.04
CA ASN A 75 -8.18 -0.76 1.26
C ASN A 75 -8.47 -2.03 2.06
N LEU A 76 -7.46 -2.88 2.22
CA LEU A 76 -7.53 -4.15 2.96
C LEU A 76 -6.93 -4.05 4.36
N ALA A 77 -6.43 -2.89 4.74
CA ALA A 77 -5.77 -2.70 6.03
C ALA A 77 -6.69 -3.04 7.21
N ILE A 78 -6.11 -3.59 8.24
CA ILE A 78 -6.81 -4.00 9.46
C ILE A 78 -6.15 -3.33 10.64
N ASP A 79 -6.92 -2.68 11.49
CA ASP A 79 -6.39 -2.08 12.71
C ASP A 79 -5.73 -3.13 13.59
N GLY A 80 -4.60 -2.78 14.21
CA GLY A 80 -3.80 -3.70 15.03
C GLY A 80 -3.00 -4.75 14.25
N GLU A 81 -2.97 -4.72 12.92
CA GLU A 81 -2.25 -5.71 12.10
C GLU A 81 -0.75 -5.69 12.37
N THR A 82 -0.16 -6.88 12.35
CA THR A 82 1.28 -7.13 12.44
C THR A 82 1.76 -7.90 11.22
N ALA A 83 3.05 -7.89 10.94
CA ALA A 83 3.60 -8.70 9.86
C ALA A 83 3.38 -10.21 10.07
N SER A 84 3.30 -10.67 11.33
CA SER A 84 3.02 -12.07 11.63
C SER A 84 1.55 -12.43 11.43
N SER A 85 0.62 -11.56 11.82
CA SER A 85 -0.82 -11.81 11.69
C SER A 85 -1.33 -11.64 10.27
N PHE A 86 -0.63 -10.88 9.44
CA PHE A 86 -0.97 -10.65 8.04
C PHE A 86 -1.21 -11.96 7.26
N MET A 87 -0.39 -12.97 7.50
CA MET A 87 -0.49 -14.27 6.80
C MET A 87 -1.41 -15.26 7.52
N THR A 88 -1.46 -15.21 8.85
CA THR A 88 -2.04 -16.29 9.66
C THR A 88 -3.29 -15.90 10.43
N ASN A 89 -3.62 -14.62 10.48
CA ASN A 89 -4.68 -14.05 11.32
C ASN A 89 -4.46 -14.24 12.84
N ALA A 90 -3.25 -14.58 13.24
CA ALA A 90 -2.88 -14.81 14.63
C ALA A 90 -1.88 -13.75 15.11
N GLY A 91 -1.97 -13.36 16.38
CA GLY A 91 -0.99 -12.47 16.99
C GLY A 91 -1.17 -10.99 16.64
N ARG A 92 -2.38 -10.57 16.19
CA ARG A 92 -2.71 -9.14 16.13
C ARG A 92 -2.58 -8.54 17.52
N THR A 93 -2.07 -7.33 17.55
CA THR A 93 -1.94 -6.61 18.83
C THR A 93 -3.33 -6.42 19.42
N PRO A 94 -3.58 -6.95 20.62
CA PRO A 94 -4.90 -6.75 21.24
C PRO A 94 -5.13 -5.26 21.49
N PRO A 95 -6.39 -4.83 21.56
CA PRO A 95 -6.75 -3.47 21.90
C PRO A 95 -6.06 -3.04 23.18
N VAL A 96 -5.54 -1.82 23.20
CA VAL A 96 -4.96 -1.26 24.44
C VAL A 96 -6.07 -1.20 25.49
N MET A 97 -5.86 -1.94 26.57
CA MET A 97 -6.86 -2.04 27.63
C MET A 97 -7.24 -0.66 28.16
N GLY A 98 -8.54 -0.39 28.20
CA GLY A 98 -9.07 0.89 28.71
C GLY A 98 -9.54 1.86 27.64
N ARG A 99 -9.34 1.57 26.36
CA ARG A 99 -9.99 2.32 25.27
C ARG A 99 -11.42 1.78 25.08
N GLY A 100 -12.38 2.70 24.94
CA GLY A 100 -13.79 2.35 24.67
C GLY A 100 -14.06 1.87 23.24
N ASP A 101 -13.03 1.79 22.41
CA ASP A 101 -13.04 1.50 20.98
C ASP A 101 -12.68 0.03 20.65
N ALA A 102 -12.59 -0.84 21.68
CA ALA A 102 -12.23 -2.24 21.51
C ALA A 102 -12.98 -3.00 20.39
N PRO A 103 -14.25 -2.72 20.09
CA PRO A 103 -14.94 -3.38 18.98
C PRO A 103 -14.50 -2.92 17.60
N LEU A 104 -13.87 -1.75 17.48
CA LEU A 104 -13.44 -1.16 16.20
C LEU A 104 -12.04 -1.60 15.81
N GLN A 105 -11.27 -2.04 16.77
CA GLN A 105 -9.95 -2.58 16.56
C GLN A 105 -10.08 -3.97 15.93
N LEU A 106 -9.27 -4.27 14.95
CA LEU A 106 -9.28 -5.49 14.15
C LEU A 106 -10.39 -5.54 13.08
N GLU A 107 -11.00 -4.41 12.74
CA GLU A 107 -11.97 -4.35 11.65
C GLU A 107 -11.34 -3.89 10.35
N ASN A 108 -11.85 -4.42 9.26
CA ASN A 108 -11.72 -3.82 7.96
C ASN A 108 -13.10 -3.43 7.47
N LEU A 109 -13.35 -2.14 7.36
CA LEU A 109 -14.67 -1.62 7.03
C LEU A 109 -15.16 -1.96 5.64
N ASN A 110 -14.24 -2.26 4.72
CA ASN A 110 -14.61 -2.61 3.36
C ASN A 110 -15.14 -4.04 3.27
N TYR A 111 -14.87 -4.87 4.27
CA TYR A 111 -15.14 -6.31 4.24
C TYR A 111 -15.96 -6.82 5.42
N GLY A 112 -16.51 -5.97 6.24
CA GLY A 112 -17.32 -6.32 7.42
C GLY A 112 -16.80 -7.53 8.18
N ASN A 113 -16.50 -7.46 9.45
CA ASN A 113 -16.01 -8.57 10.28
C ASN A 113 -14.90 -9.44 9.65
N SER A 114 -13.94 -8.80 9.01
CA SER A 114 -12.81 -9.47 8.37
C SER A 114 -11.79 -10.07 9.35
N THR A 115 -12.04 -9.99 10.65
CA THR A 115 -11.18 -10.57 11.70
C THR A 115 -11.02 -12.09 11.59
N ALA A 116 -11.94 -12.76 10.90
CA ALA A 116 -11.88 -14.21 10.68
C ALA A 116 -10.93 -14.62 9.55
N ILE A 117 -10.50 -13.67 8.71
CA ILE A 117 -9.70 -13.94 7.51
C ILE A 117 -8.42 -13.11 7.58
N SER A 118 -7.28 -13.72 7.26
CA SER A 118 -6.00 -13.01 7.21
C SER A 118 -5.98 -11.97 6.08
N GLN A 119 -5.26 -10.87 6.29
CA GLN A 119 -5.10 -9.84 5.26
C GLN A 119 -4.43 -10.40 3.99
N GLY A 120 -3.52 -11.36 4.12
CA GLY A 120 -2.91 -12.09 2.99
C GLY A 120 -3.96 -12.87 2.17
N THR A 121 -4.91 -13.53 2.83
CA THR A 121 -6.03 -14.20 2.14
C THR A 121 -6.94 -13.19 1.43
N LEU A 122 -7.23 -12.05 2.07
CA LEU A 122 -8.00 -10.97 1.45
C LEU A 122 -7.29 -10.42 0.21
N LEU A 123 -5.97 -10.24 0.27
CA LEU A 123 -5.15 -9.82 -0.85
C LEU A 123 -5.24 -10.81 -2.02
N ALA A 124 -5.03 -12.09 -1.77
CA ALA A 124 -5.09 -13.13 -2.80
C ALA A 124 -6.46 -13.16 -3.49
N ASN A 125 -7.55 -13.11 -2.71
CA ASN A 125 -8.92 -13.07 -3.22
C ASN A 125 -9.17 -11.79 -4.06
N THR A 126 -8.70 -10.64 -3.59
CA THR A 126 -8.82 -9.37 -4.30
C THR A 126 -8.08 -9.41 -5.64
N VAL A 127 -6.84 -9.87 -5.65
CA VAL A 127 -6.05 -9.97 -6.88
C VAL A 127 -6.71 -10.93 -7.88
N ALA A 128 -7.21 -12.07 -7.43
CA ALA A 128 -7.93 -13.01 -8.28
C ALA A 128 -9.20 -12.39 -8.88
N ALA A 129 -10.01 -11.70 -8.07
CA ALA A 129 -11.22 -11.03 -8.50
C ALA A 129 -10.93 -9.91 -9.52
N GLN A 130 -9.92 -9.06 -9.25
CA GLN A 130 -9.56 -7.97 -10.15
C GLN A 130 -9.00 -8.49 -11.49
N ARG A 131 -8.17 -9.51 -11.47
CA ARG A 131 -7.70 -10.18 -12.70
C ARG A 131 -8.83 -10.81 -13.49
N GLY A 132 -9.80 -11.42 -12.80
CA GLY A 132 -11.01 -11.99 -13.45
C GLY A 132 -11.87 -10.94 -14.15
N GLN A 133 -11.80 -9.68 -13.71
CA GLN A 133 -12.44 -8.53 -14.35
C GLN A 133 -11.57 -7.87 -15.42
N GLY A 134 -10.38 -8.37 -15.68
CA GLY A 134 -9.42 -7.77 -16.62
C GLY A 134 -8.66 -6.55 -16.07
N ASN A 135 -8.74 -6.29 -14.77
CA ASN A 135 -8.05 -5.19 -14.12
C ASN A 135 -6.61 -5.55 -13.75
N THR A 136 -5.76 -4.54 -13.54
CA THR A 136 -4.36 -4.69 -13.16
C THR A 136 -4.08 -4.03 -11.83
N ILE A 137 -3.46 -4.77 -10.90
CA ILE A 137 -2.93 -4.17 -9.66
C ILE A 137 -1.71 -3.34 -10.05
N SER A 138 -1.86 -2.03 -10.04
CA SER A 138 -0.83 -1.07 -10.48
C SER A 138 -0.02 -0.50 -9.33
N THR A 139 -0.61 -0.46 -8.15
CA THR A 139 -0.02 0.20 -6.97
C THR A 139 -0.37 -0.57 -5.71
N VAL A 140 0.60 -0.72 -4.83
CA VAL A 140 0.42 -1.29 -3.48
C VAL A 140 1.15 -0.42 -2.47
N THR A 141 0.49 -0.04 -1.39
CA THR A 141 1.12 0.58 -0.20
C THR A 141 1.00 -0.34 0.99
N VAL A 142 1.99 -0.34 1.88
CA VAL A 142 2.01 -1.20 3.07
C VAL A 142 2.52 -0.45 4.28
N THR A 143 1.77 -0.52 5.40
CA THR A 143 2.22 -0.13 6.74
C THR A 143 2.17 -1.34 7.66
N LEU A 144 3.32 -1.83 8.12
CA LEU A 144 3.44 -2.91 9.12
C LEU A 144 4.69 -2.67 9.97
N GLY A 145 4.60 -2.85 11.28
CA GLY A 145 5.75 -2.77 12.17
C GLY A 145 5.50 -2.01 13.48
N PHE A 146 4.62 -1.02 13.49
CA PHE A 146 4.31 -0.27 14.70
C PHE A 146 3.77 -1.18 15.80
N ASN A 147 2.85 -2.09 15.46
CA ASN A 147 2.15 -2.94 16.41
C ASN A 147 3.06 -4.00 17.04
N GLU A 148 4.11 -4.43 16.34
CA GLU A 148 5.13 -5.31 16.91
C GLU A 148 5.87 -4.65 18.07
N LEU A 149 6.22 -3.37 17.94
CA LEU A 149 6.88 -2.63 19.01
C LEU A 149 5.90 -2.16 20.09
N ALA A 150 4.71 -1.72 19.69
CA ALA A 150 3.67 -1.32 20.63
C ALA A 150 3.26 -2.46 21.58
N ALA A 151 3.32 -3.71 21.10
CA ALA A 151 3.08 -4.90 21.91
C ALA A 151 4.12 -5.07 23.05
N LEU A 152 5.28 -4.46 22.94
CA LEU A 152 6.32 -4.47 23.99
C LEU A 152 6.09 -3.41 25.08
N ALA A 153 5.15 -2.47 24.87
CA ALA A 153 4.89 -1.42 25.82
C ALA A 153 4.56 -2.00 27.21
N PRO A 154 5.29 -1.62 28.25
CA PRO A 154 5.08 -2.18 29.57
C PRO A 154 3.73 -1.71 30.12
N MET A 155 3.01 -2.61 30.80
CA MET A 155 1.76 -2.26 31.49
C MET A 155 1.98 -1.31 32.70
N GLN A 156 3.21 -1.19 33.18
CA GLN A 156 3.60 -0.35 34.30
C GLN A 156 4.81 0.50 33.93
N ASN A 157 4.75 1.80 34.17
CA ASN A 157 5.85 2.74 33.98
C ASN A 157 6.88 2.62 35.13
N THR A 158 7.62 1.52 35.13
CA THR A 158 8.75 1.33 36.07
C THR A 158 10.03 1.13 35.26
N PRO A 159 11.18 1.61 35.76
CA PRO A 159 12.48 1.43 35.09
C PRO A 159 12.81 -0.04 34.78
N ALA A 160 12.38 -0.96 35.64
CA ALA A 160 12.61 -2.39 35.42
C ALA A 160 11.74 -2.94 34.26
N ALA A 161 10.47 -2.55 34.19
CA ALA A 161 9.56 -2.95 33.10
C ALA A 161 9.99 -2.34 31.76
N GLU A 162 10.42 -1.07 31.77
CA GLU A 162 10.99 -0.40 30.61
C GLU A 162 12.26 -1.12 30.09
N ALA A 163 13.21 -1.40 30.98
CA ALA A 163 14.43 -2.13 30.63
C ALA A 163 14.13 -3.53 30.06
N ALA A 164 13.15 -4.23 30.62
CA ALA A 164 12.72 -5.54 30.15
C ALA A 164 12.07 -5.45 28.75
N ALA A 165 11.29 -4.43 28.48
CA ALA A 165 10.71 -4.18 27.15
C ALA A 165 11.81 -3.88 26.11
N ILE A 166 12.71 -2.96 26.43
CA ILE A 166 13.83 -2.59 25.56
C ILE A 166 14.72 -3.80 25.23
N ALA A 167 14.98 -4.68 26.21
CA ALA A 167 15.77 -5.89 25.98
C ALA A 167 15.15 -6.88 24.98
N GLN A 168 13.84 -6.81 24.72
CA GLN A 168 13.14 -7.67 23.75
C GLN A 168 13.21 -7.12 22.33
N ILE A 169 13.51 -5.84 22.13
CA ILE A 169 13.46 -5.15 20.84
C ILE A 169 14.28 -5.85 19.75
N PRO A 170 15.55 -6.27 19.98
CA PRO A 170 16.34 -6.91 18.93
C PRO A 170 15.70 -8.21 18.41
N GLY A 171 15.16 -9.03 19.32
CA GLY A 171 14.46 -10.26 18.95
C GLY A 171 13.17 -10.00 18.19
N THR A 172 12.42 -9.00 18.63
CA THR A 172 11.17 -8.58 17.95
C THR A 172 11.45 -8.06 16.55
N LEU A 173 12.46 -7.21 16.36
CA LEU A 173 12.84 -6.69 15.05
C LEU A 173 13.36 -7.79 14.11
N ALA A 174 14.08 -8.79 14.63
CA ALA A 174 14.51 -9.93 13.82
C ALA A 174 13.31 -10.77 13.35
N ALA A 175 12.36 -11.05 14.23
CA ALA A 175 11.12 -11.76 13.87
C ALA A 175 10.27 -10.95 12.90
N TYR A 176 10.10 -9.65 13.15
CA TYR A 176 9.40 -8.72 12.26
C TYR A 176 10.02 -8.73 10.85
N ARG A 177 11.34 -8.60 10.73
CA ARG A 177 12.04 -8.63 9.43
C ARG A 177 11.71 -9.90 8.65
N ALA A 178 11.75 -11.08 9.30
CA ALA A 178 11.44 -12.35 8.66
C ALA A 178 9.98 -12.43 8.20
N ASN A 179 9.05 -12.05 9.06
CA ASN A 179 7.62 -12.06 8.76
C ASN A 179 7.27 -11.06 7.66
N TYR A 180 7.81 -9.85 7.72
CA TYR A 180 7.55 -8.84 6.70
C TYR A 180 8.15 -9.23 5.35
N ALA A 181 9.31 -9.86 5.32
CA ALA A 181 9.86 -10.42 4.08
C ALA A 181 8.93 -11.48 3.46
N ALA A 182 8.27 -12.33 4.29
CA ALA A 182 7.27 -13.28 3.80
C ALA A 182 6.04 -12.58 3.21
N VAL A 183 5.54 -11.52 3.86
CA VAL A 183 4.46 -10.68 3.32
C VAL A 183 4.83 -10.08 1.97
N LEU A 184 6.04 -9.54 1.84
CA LEU A 184 6.51 -8.92 0.61
C LEU A 184 6.71 -9.93 -0.53
N ASN A 185 7.15 -11.15 -0.21
CA ASN A 185 7.18 -12.25 -1.18
C ASN A 185 5.78 -12.58 -1.70
N GLU A 186 4.78 -12.64 -0.82
CA GLU A 186 3.39 -12.87 -1.22
C GLU A 186 2.87 -11.74 -2.11
N ILE A 187 3.09 -10.49 -1.73
CA ILE A 187 2.70 -9.32 -2.54
C ILE A 187 3.35 -9.39 -3.92
N ARG A 188 4.65 -9.67 -4.01
CA ARG A 188 5.36 -9.77 -5.29
C ARG A 188 4.91 -10.96 -6.13
N SER A 189 4.56 -12.09 -5.51
CA SER A 189 3.96 -13.23 -6.20
C SER A 189 2.60 -12.88 -6.82
N LEU A 190 1.77 -12.20 -6.06
CA LEU A 190 0.42 -11.82 -6.47
C LEU A 190 0.38 -10.60 -7.41
N ALA A 191 1.28 -9.64 -7.26
CA ALA A 191 1.31 -8.39 -8.02
C ALA A 191 2.77 -8.01 -8.41
N PRO A 192 3.45 -8.80 -9.26
CA PRO A 192 4.88 -8.65 -9.54
C PRO A 192 5.25 -7.28 -10.11
N ASN A 193 4.38 -6.69 -10.90
CA ASN A 193 4.61 -5.43 -11.62
C ASN A 193 4.02 -4.21 -10.91
N ALA A 194 3.41 -4.37 -9.74
CA ALA A 194 2.86 -3.24 -9.00
C ALA A 194 3.97 -2.31 -8.48
N ASN A 195 3.72 -1.00 -8.56
CA ASN A 195 4.50 -0.02 -7.82
C ASN A 195 4.27 -0.25 -6.33
N LEU A 196 5.28 -0.68 -5.62
CA LEU A 196 5.21 -1.03 -4.21
C LEU A 196 5.85 0.06 -3.36
N TYR A 197 5.14 0.50 -2.32
CA TYR A 197 5.56 1.51 -1.37
C TYR A 197 5.51 0.94 0.04
N LEU A 198 6.64 0.95 0.75
CA LEU A 198 6.73 0.58 2.15
C LEU A 198 6.85 1.84 3.00
N LEU A 199 5.88 2.06 3.87
CA LEU A 199 5.81 3.25 4.68
C LEU A 199 6.51 3.02 6.02
N GLY A 200 7.50 3.87 6.31
CA GLY A 200 8.08 3.98 7.65
C GLY A 200 7.15 4.74 8.59
N TYR A 201 7.42 4.63 9.87
CA TYR A 201 6.62 5.23 10.93
C TYR A 201 7.25 6.50 11.48
N PHE A 202 6.42 7.46 11.79
CA PHE A 202 6.77 8.57 12.66
C PHE A 202 6.73 8.12 14.12
N ASN A 203 7.44 8.85 15.00
CA ASN A 203 7.32 8.64 16.43
C ASN A 203 6.27 9.62 16.99
N PRO A 204 5.09 9.17 17.43
CA PRO A 204 4.06 10.05 17.96
C PRO A 204 4.36 10.53 19.40
N PHE A 205 5.24 9.86 20.13
CA PHE A 205 5.42 10.00 21.58
C PHE A 205 6.15 11.25 22.07
N PRO A 206 6.87 12.05 21.26
CA PRO A 206 7.25 13.38 21.71
C PRO A 206 6.06 14.27 22.13
N ALA A 207 4.86 14.01 21.57
CA ALA A 207 3.63 14.68 21.98
C ALA A 207 3.05 14.14 23.29
N ASP A 208 3.35 12.88 23.66
CA ASP A 208 2.98 12.25 24.92
C ASP A 208 4.17 11.43 25.51
N PRO A 209 5.15 12.12 26.13
CA PRO A 209 6.33 11.45 26.69
C PRO A 209 6.03 10.55 27.91
N ASN A 210 4.82 10.63 28.46
CA ASN A 210 4.39 9.80 29.59
C ASN A 210 3.73 8.49 29.14
N SER A 211 3.55 8.29 27.85
CA SER A 211 3.02 7.02 27.32
C SER A 211 3.94 5.85 27.67
N PRO A 212 3.41 4.70 28.14
CA PRO A 212 4.20 3.49 28.38
C PRO A 212 4.97 2.99 27.15
N ALA A 213 4.53 3.35 25.95
CA ALA A 213 5.19 3.00 24.69
C ALA A 213 6.36 3.96 24.35
N ALA A 214 6.40 5.17 24.93
CA ALA A 214 7.39 6.18 24.58
C ALA A 214 8.85 5.69 24.71
N PRO A 215 9.25 4.97 25.78
CA PRO A 215 10.61 4.45 25.91
C PRO A 215 11.00 3.46 24.82
N VAL A 216 10.09 2.59 24.43
CA VAL A 216 10.29 1.58 23.38
C VAL A 216 10.54 2.28 22.05
N PHE A 217 9.66 3.21 21.67
CA PHE A 217 9.79 3.95 20.40
C PHE A 217 10.98 4.91 20.39
N LYS A 218 11.35 5.48 21.53
CA LYS A 218 12.57 6.28 21.65
C LYS A 218 13.84 5.44 21.43
N ALA A 219 13.84 4.20 21.94
CA ALA A 219 15.00 3.32 21.83
C ALA A 219 15.18 2.79 20.39
N GLU A 220 14.09 2.47 19.68
CA GLU A 220 14.19 1.64 18.47
C GLU A 220 13.36 2.10 17.25
N GLY A 221 12.68 3.24 17.31
CA GLY A 221 11.93 3.73 16.16
C GLY A 221 12.76 3.89 14.88
N THR A 222 14.04 4.28 15.06
CA THR A 222 15.00 4.37 13.94
C THR A 222 15.35 2.99 13.39
N ALA A 223 15.51 1.97 14.24
CA ALA A 223 15.85 0.62 13.81
C ALA A 223 14.69 -0.06 13.08
N LEU A 224 13.44 0.15 13.52
CA LEU A 224 12.26 -0.30 12.80
C LEU A 224 12.24 0.26 11.37
N ASN A 225 12.39 1.58 11.24
CA ASN A 225 12.42 2.24 9.93
C ASN A 225 13.61 1.79 9.08
N GLY A 226 14.75 1.47 9.69
CA GLY A 226 15.91 0.87 9.01
C GLY A 226 15.57 -0.50 8.42
N VAL A 227 14.85 -1.35 9.15
CA VAL A 227 14.40 -2.65 8.64
C VAL A 227 13.44 -2.48 7.45
N ILE A 228 12.50 -1.52 7.53
CA ILE A 228 11.57 -1.24 6.43
C ILE A 228 12.32 -0.74 5.20
N GLN A 229 13.28 0.16 5.39
CA GLN A 229 14.11 0.68 4.29
C GLN A 229 14.94 -0.40 3.60
N ASP A 230 15.57 -1.28 4.38
CA ASP A 230 16.33 -2.43 3.84
C ASP A 230 15.45 -3.37 3.03
N LEU A 231 14.25 -3.68 3.56
CA LEU A 231 13.29 -4.53 2.86
C LEU A 231 12.77 -3.84 1.60
N ALA A 232 12.54 -2.53 1.62
CA ALA A 232 12.14 -1.79 0.43
C ALA A 232 13.20 -1.94 -0.68
N ALA A 233 14.48 -1.78 -0.34
CA ALA A 233 15.58 -1.98 -1.28
C ALA A 233 15.64 -3.43 -1.80
N GLN A 234 15.47 -4.42 -0.92
CA GLN A 234 15.51 -5.84 -1.27
C GLN A 234 14.39 -6.25 -2.23
N PHE A 235 13.19 -5.67 -2.07
CA PHE A 235 12.00 -6.04 -2.84
C PHE A 235 11.69 -5.06 -3.99
N GLY A 236 12.60 -4.15 -4.33
CA GLY A 236 12.38 -3.15 -5.38
C GLY A 236 11.17 -2.27 -5.10
N ALA A 237 10.98 -1.87 -3.84
CA ALA A 237 9.92 -0.98 -3.40
C ALA A 237 10.47 0.43 -3.11
N ALA A 238 9.61 1.43 -3.14
CA ALA A 238 9.93 2.74 -2.61
C ALA A 238 9.81 2.72 -1.08
N TYR A 239 10.82 3.20 -0.38
CA TYR A 239 10.71 3.53 1.04
C TYR A 239 10.12 4.92 1.20
N VAL A 240 9.06 5.04 1.99
CA VAL A 240 8.41 6.31 2.33
C VAL A 240 8.82 6.71 3.73
N ASN A 241 9.58 7.77 3.87
CA ASN A 241 10.08 8.21 5.17
C ASN A 241 9.08 9.16 5.85
N ASN A 242 8.11 8.62 6.54
CA ASN A 242 7.15 9.43 7.31
C ASN A 242 7.74 9.97 8.64
N ALA A 243 8.93 9.54 9.05
CA ALA A 243 9.52 10.01 10.31
C ALA A 243 9.90 11.49 10.24
N VAL A 244 10.59 11.89 9.16
CA VAL A 244 11.18 13.24 9.05
C VAL A 244 10.15 14.35 9.08
N PRO A 245 9.03 14.31 8.32
CA PRO A 245 8.06 15.40 8.33
C PRO A 245 7.33 15.58 9.66
N PHE A 246 7.27 14.54 10.49
CA PHE A 246 6.60 14.58 11.79
C PHE A 246 7.46 15.16 12.90
N VAL A 247 8.79 15.17 12.75
CA VAL A 247 9.70 15.67 13.80
C VAL A 247 9.40 17.12 14.18
N GLY A 248 9.01 17.33 15.44
CA GLY A 248 8.63 18.64 15.98
C GLY A 248 7.20 19.10 15.63
N HIS A 249 6.45 18.27 14.91
CA HIS A 249 5.07 18.53 14.51
C HIS A 249 4.09 17.45 15.02
N GLU A 250 4.53 16.53 15.86
CA GLU A 250 3.75 15.39 16.32
C GLU A 250 2.42 15.83 16.95
N ALA A 251 2.47 16.86 17.80
CA ALA A 251 1.27 17.45 18.41
C ALA A 251 0.30 18.09 17.40
N GLN A 252 0.81 18.52 16.24
CA GLN A 252 0.01 19.13 15.19
C GLN A 252 -0.59 18.09 14.25
N TYR A 253 0.11 16.99 14.03
CA TYR A 253 -0.23 15.98 13.01
C TYR A 253 -0.91 14.75 13.58
N THR A 254 -0.95 14.58 14.92
CA THR A 254 -1.63 13.48 15.60
C THR A 254 -2.72 13.99 16.54
N TYR A 255 -3.54 13.08 17.04
CA TYR A 255 -4.57 13.41 18.04
C TYR A 255 -4.04 13.43 19.47
N GLN A 256 -2.76 13.16 19.70
CA GLN A 256 -2.21 13.07 21.06
C GLN A 256 -2.25 14.37 21.88
N ALA A 257 -2.03 15.49 21.23
CA ALA A 257 -1.87 16.76 21.96
C ALA A 257 -2.95 17.82 21.68
N VAL A 258 -3.87 17.56 20.75
CA VAL A 258 -4.81 18.58 20.24
C VAL A 258 -6.11 18.64 21.05
N GLN A 259 -6.35 17.68 21.95
CA GLN A 259 -7.59 17.58 22.69
C GLN A 259 -7.40 17.98 24.16
N PRO A 260 -8.28 18.85 24.72
CA PRO A 260 -8.31 19.10 26.16
C PRO A 260 -8.53 17.81 26.96
N ALA A 261 -7.97 17.73 28.15
CA ALA A 261 -8.17 16.57 29.02
C ALA A 261 -9.67 16.27 29.22
N GLY A 262 -10.09 15.04 28.94
CA GLY A 262 -11.49 14.62 29.00
C GLY A 262 -12.31 14.83 27.74
N SER A 263 -11.76 15.39 26.66
CA SER A 263 -12.44 15.47 25.38
C SER A 263 -12.26 14.18 24.57
N SER A 264 -13.23 13.89 23.73
CA SER A 264 -13.21 12.75 22.83
C SER A 264 -13.60 13.22 21.43
N VAL A 265 -12.99 12.63 20.43
CA VAL A 265 -13.33 12.89 19.03
C VAL A 265 -14.25 11.76 18.57
N SER A 266 -15.37 12.10 17.95
CA SER A 266 -16.21 11.10 17.31
C SER A 266 -15.44 10.55 16.11
N GLY A 267 -15.09 9.27 16.16
CA GLY A 267 -14.45 8.57 15.05
C GLY A 267 -15.41 8.39 13.87
N ALA A 268 -14.88 7.98 12.73
CA ALA A 268 -15.64 7.70 11.51
C ALA A 268 -16.77 6.66 11.69
N PHE A 269 -16.76 5.96 12.82
CA PHE A 269 -17.72 4.91 13.20
C PHE A 269 -18.73 5.33 14.26
N GLY A 270 -18.80 6.62 14.59
CA GLY A 270 -19.56 7.07 15.75
C GLY A 270 -18.93 6.70 17.09
N GLY A 271 -17.71 6.11 17.07
CA GLY A 271 -16.90 5.87 18.25
C GLY A 271 -16.29 7.16 18.78
N VAL A 272 -15.90 7.11 20.04
CA VAL A 272 -15.25 8.21 20.75
C VAL A 272 -13.76 7.91 20.79
N LEU A 273 -12.94 8.71 20.08
CA LEU A 273 -11.49 8.56 20.15
C LEU A 273 -10.99 9.22 21.45
N PRO A 274 -10.30 8.47 22.31
CA PRO A 274 -9.75 9.02 23.55
C PRO A 274 -8.60 9.97 23.27
N ILE A 275 -8.35 10.87 24.20
CA ILE A 275 -7.15 11.73 24.20
C ILE A 275 -5.90 10.85 24.26
N GLY A 276 -4.86 11.28 23.59
CA GLY A 276 -3.60 10.54 23.53
C GLY A 276 -3.59 9.46 22.45
N ASP A 277 -4.46 9.60 21.44
CA ASP A 277 -4.43 8.73 20.27
C ASP A 277 -3.20 9.01 19.41
N VAL A 278 -2.45 7.97 19.09
CA VAL A 278 -1.21 8.04 18.31
C VAL A 278 -1.42 8.26 16.83
N HIS A 279 -2.67 8.11 16.37
CA HIS A 279 -2.99 8.16 14.94
C HIS A 279 -2.94 9.58 14.38
N PRO A 280 -2.65 9.72 13.08
CA PRO A 280 -2.66 11.01 12.42
C PRO A 280 -4.06 11.63 12.42
N ASN A 281 -4.13 12.94 12.55
CA ASN A 281 -5.32 13.72 12.19
C ASN A 281 -5.35 13.98 10.67
N ALA A 282 -6.35 14.72 10.17
CA ALA A 282 -6.50 15.02 8.75
C ALA A 282 -5.24 15.68 8.14
N LEU A 283 -4.56 16.53 8.90
CA LEU A 283 -3.33 17.18 8.45
C LEU A 283 -2.18 16.18 8.38
N GLY A 284 -2.03 15.31 9.39
CA GLY A 284 -1.03 14.24 9.39
C GLY A 284 -1.22 13.27 8.22
N TYR A 285 -2.46 12.88 7.93
CA TYR A 285 -2.74 12.05 6.74
C TYR A 285 -2.40 12.75 5.43
N SER A 286 -2.59 14.08 5.35
CA SER A 286 -2.18 14.86 4.17
C SER A 286 -0.66 14.86 3.99
N VAL A 287 0.10 14.93 5.09
CA VAL A 287 1.57 14.83 5.08
C VAL A 287 1.99 13.45 4.58
N ILE A 288 1.44 12.37 5.16
CA ILE A 288 1.74 11.01 4.70
C ILE A 288 1.43 10.82 3.22
N ALA A 289 0.29 11.31 2.75
CA ALA A 289 -0.07 11.23 1.33
C ALA A 289 0.92 11.97 0.42
N ALA A 290 1.41 13.12 0.86
CA ALA A 290 2.44 13.89 0.15
C ALA A 290 3.78 13.13 0.11
N ASP A 291 4.18 12.47 1.20
CA ASP A 291 5.40 11.67 1.26
C ASP A 291 5.33 10.45 0.35
N VAL A 292 4.19 9.73 0.34
CA VAL A 292 3.96 8.62 -0.61
C VAL A 292 4.02 9.13 -2.04
N ALA A 293 3.43 10.29 -2.29
CA ALA A 293 3.46 10.90 -3.61
C ALA A 293 4.88 11.33 -4.05
N ALA A 294 5.72 11.77 -3.13
CA ALA A 294 7.10 12.19 -3.42
C ALA A 294 8.05 10.99 -3.61
N ALA A 295 7.72 9.84 -3.03
CA ALA A 295 8.56 8.65 -3.12
C ALA A 295 8.62 8.10 -4.55
N THR A 296 9.81 7.68 -4.97
CA THR A 296 10.03 7.09 -6.30
C THR A 296 10.21 5.58 -6.16
N VAL A 297 9.43 4.83 -6.93
CA VAL A 297 9.64 3.39 -7.05
C VAL A 297 10.87 3.17 -7.95
N PRO A 298 11.86 2.37 -7.53
CA PRO A 298 12.96 2.00 -8.39
C PRO A 298 12.44 1.39 -9.70
N ALA A 299 13.06 1.72 -10.83
CA ALA A 299 12.73 1.06 -12.09
C ALA A 299 12.87 -0.46 -11.91
N SER A 300 11.85 -1.21 -12.28
CA SER A 300 11.90 -2.67 -12.21
C SER A 300 13.11 -3.13 -13.04
N VAL A 301 14.02 -3.87 -12.40
CA VAL A 301 15.09 -4.56 -13.14
C VAL A 301 14.38 -5.59 -14.04
N PRO A 302 14.56 -5.56 -15.36
CA PRO A 302 13.97 -6.57 -16.23
C PRO A 302 14.39 -7.96 -15.74
N GLU A 303 13.42 -8.86 -15.62
CA GLU A 303 13.73 -10.23 -15.19
C GLU A 303 14.85 -10.82 -16.07
N PRO A 304 15.79 -11.58 -15.50
CA PRO A 304 16.88 -12.20 -16.27
C PRO A 304 16.41 -13.03 -17.48
N GLY A 305 15.14 -13.48 -17.45
CA GLY A 305 14.49 -14.21 -18.54
C GLY A 305 14.17 -13.39 -19.79
N SER A 306 14.11 -12.05 -19.71
CA SER A 306 13.85 -11.20 -20.87
C SER A 306 15.10 -10.93 -21.74
N TRP A 307 16.28 -11.09 -21.18
CA TRP A 307 17.55 -10.88 -21.91
C TRP A 307 17.78 -11.90 -23.04
N PRO A 308 17.50 -13.22 -22.86
CA PRO A 308 17.61 -14.19 -23.93
C PRO A 308 16.70 -13.88 -25.13
N LEU A 309 15.47 -13.41 -24.87
CA LEU A 309 14.53 -13.05 -25.93
C LEU A 309 14.98 -11.81 -26.70
N LEU A 310 15.56 -10.83 -26.02
CA LEU A 310 16.11 -9.63 -26.67
C LEU A 310 17.31 -10.00 -27.56
N LEU A 311 18.21 -10.87 -27.07
CA LEU A 311 19.36 -11.35 -27.84
C LEU A 311 18.95 -12.20 -29.03
N VAL A 312 17.94 -13.07 -28.89
CA VAL A 312 17.39 -13.85 -30.00
C VAL A 312 16.71 -12.94 -31.04
N GLY A 313 15.97 -11.92 -30.59
CA GLY A 313 15.37 -10.91 -31.47
C GLY A 313 16.42 -10.13 -32.28
N MET A 314 17.50 -9.70 -31.62
CA MET A 314 18.60 -8.98 -32.30
C MET A 314 19.37 -9.89 -33.27
N ALA A 315 19.58 -11.14 -32.92
CA ALA A 315 20.22 -12.12 -33.83
C ALA A 315 19.36 -12.39 -35.08
N ALA A 316 18.04 -12.51 -34.91
CA ALA A 316 17.11 -12.70 -36.04
C ALA A 316 17.10 -11.50 -37.01
N VAL A 317 17.11 -10.27 -36.48
CA VAL A 317 17.21 -9.04 -37.28
C VAL A 317 18.55 -8.96 -38.01
N GLY A 318 19.66 -9.36 -37.37
CA GLY A 318 21.00 -9.40 -37.96
C GLY A 318 21.11 -10.38 -39.15
N ILE A 319 20.48 -11.57 -39.03
CA ILE A 319 20.46 -12.61 -40.08
C ILE A 319 19.64 -12.14 -41.29
N THR A 320 18.50 -11.50 -41.10
CA THR A 320 17.66 -11.00 -42.20
C THR A 320 18.31 -9.81 -42.94
N ALA A 321 19.05 -8.96 -42.22
CA ALA A 321 19.81 -7.85 -42.83
C ALA A 321 20.98 -8.36 -43.66
N ARG A 322 21.63 -9.45 -43.25
CA ARG A 322 22.76 -10.04 -43.98
C ARG A 322 22.32 -10.78 -45.23
N SER A 323 21.18 -11.50 -45.20
CA SER A 323 20.61 -12.20 -46.35
C SER A 323 20.18 -11.24 -47.49
N ARG A 324 19.68 -10.04 -47.13
CA ARG A 324 19.31 -9.03 -48.11
C ARG A 324 20.54 -8.38 -48.81
N ARG A 325 21.67 -8.28 -48.11
CA ARG A 325 22.91 -7.76 -48.74
C ARG A 325 23.56 -8.74 -49.72
N THR A 326 23.51 -10.05 -49.43
CA THR A 326 24.02 -11.08 -50.34
C THR A 326 23.17 -11.26 -51.61
N ALA A 327 21.85 -11.04 -51.53
CA ALA A 327 20.95 -11.09 -52.65
C ALA A 327 21.15 -9.87 -53.62
N ALA A 328 21.50 -8.72 -53.08
CA ALA A 328 21.76 -7.52 -53.89
C ALA A 328 23.14 -7.53 -54.62
N SER A 329 24.13 -8.31 -54.18
CA SER A 329 25.44 -8.45 -54.81
C SER A 329 25.48 -9.58 -55.87
N ALA A 330 24.44 -10.39 -56.00
CA ALA A 330 24.36 -11.45 -57.04
C ALA A 330 23.62 -11.03 -58.30
N SER A 331 23.11 -9.80 -58.35
CA SER A 331 22.34 -9.25 -59.48
C SER A 331 23.03 -8.05 -60.16
N ALA A 332 24.37 -7.87 -59.94
CA ALA A 332 25.18 -6.82 -60.59
C ALA A 332 26.21 -7.44 -61.58
#